data_f01c814298f00868ca7345c0bef10a16
#
_entry.id   f01c814298f00868ca7345c0bef10a16
#
_cell.length_a   1.000
_cell.length_b   1.000
_cell.length_c   1.000
_cell.angle_alpha   90.00
_cell.angle_beta   90.00
_cell.angle_gamma   90.00
#
_symmetry.space_group_name_H-M   'P 1'
#
loop_
_entity.id
_entity.type
_entity.pdbx_description
1 polymer ?
#
loop_
_entity_poly.entity_id
_entity_poly.type
_entity_poly.pdbx_seq_one_letter_code
_entity_poly.pdbx_strand_id
1 'polypeptide(L)'
;VGRSVFVASTYGYPYPKLPDGAGPGVPADARFRGGLSRVDADGSGCDLRWENDTRSSAVPTLSTADGLIHTVVRRPLIPGTDTTSLLDPYAYVQLDPATGREVRAHHLGVGSLFDTLQMVGNFAPGGVVYQGTITGVVRISAR
;
A
#
# COMPACT_ATOMS: atom_id res chain seq x y z
N VAL A 1 7.57 15.32 -2.97
CA VAL A 1 7.14 16.69 -2.74
C VAL A 1 7.64 17.51 -3.90
N GLY A 2 7.01 18.61 -4.23
CA GLY A 2 7.30 19.35 -5.43
C GLY A 2 6.54 18.78 -6.65
N ARG A 3 7.23 18.32 -7.68
CA ARG A 3 6.62 17.81 -8.92
C ARG A 3 6.51 16.29 -8.99
N SER A 4 6.72 15.58 -7.89
CA SER A 4 6.66 14.11 -7.85
C SER A 4 5.26 13.63 -7.52
N VAL A 5 4.83 12.59 -8.23
CA VAL A 5 3.59 11.84 -8.01
C VAL A 5 3.96 10.40 -7.70
N PHE A 6 3.35 9.84 -6.65
CA PHE A 6 3.45 8.42 -6.33
C PHE A 6 2.16 7.73 -6.74
N VAL A 7 2.28 6.68 -7.54
CA VAL A 7 1.13 5.95 -8.11
C VAL A 7 1.16 4.53 -7.59
N ALA A 8 0.09 4.11 -6.91
CA ALA A 8 -0.09 2.73 -6.49
C ALA A 8 -1.04 2.00 -7.44
N SER A 9 -0.64 0.83 -7.93
CA SER A 9 -1.50 -0.03 -8.74
C SER A 9 -2.40 -0.86 -7.85
N THR A 10 -3.71 -0.78 -8.10
CA THR A 10 -4.73 -1.55 -7.40
C THR A 10 -5.44 -2.56 -8.29
N TYR A 11 -5.02 -2.69 -9.55
CA TYR A 11 -5.63 -3.65 -10.48
C TYR A 11 -5.47 -5.08 -9.97
N GLY A 12 -6.56 -5.83 -9.97
CA GLY A 12 -6.60 -7.19 -9.41
C GLY A 12 -6.67 -7.25 -7.88
N TYR A 13 -6.79 -6.11 -7.19
CA TYR A 13 -6.93 -6.12 -5.72
C TYR A 13 -8.20 -6.91 -5.34
N PRO A 14 -8.07 -7.95 -4.49
CA PRO A 14 -9.19 -8.83 -4.15
C PRO A 14 -10.06 -8.22 -3.05
N TYR A 15 -10.86 -7.23 -3.42
CA TYR A 15 -11.87 -6.67 -2.53
C TYR A 15 -12.84 -7.75 -2.04
N PRO A 16 -13.40 -7.60 -0.82
CA PRO A 16 -14.49 -8.47 -0.39
C PRO A 16 -15.66 -8.39 -1.37
N LYS A 17 -16.44 -9.47 -1.46
CA LYS A 17 -17.64 -9.48 -2.32
C LYS A 17 -18.54 -8.32 -1.95
N LEU A 18 -18.75 -7.43 -2.91
CA LEU A 18 -19.71 -6.36 -2.83
C LEU A 18 -21.05 -6.83 -3.42
N PRO A 19 -22.18 -6.18 -3.06
CA PRO A 19 -23.46 -6.45 -3.71
C PRO A 19 -23.34 -6.35 -5.25
N ASP A 20 -24.16 -7.13 -5.96
CA ASP A 20 -24.14 -7.14 -7.42
C ASP A 20 -24.26 -5.73 -7.99
N GLY A 21 -23.38 -5.40 -8.93
CA GLY A 21 -23.29 -4.07 -9.55
C GLY A 21 -22.45 -3.04 -8.82
N ALA A 22 -21.95 -3.34 -7.62
CA ALA A 22 -21.11 -2.42 -6.83
C ALA A 22 -19.61 -2.79 -6.83
N GLY A 23 -19.22 -3.79 -7.58
CA GLY A 23 -17.83 -4.24 -7.65
C GLY A 23 -16.98 -3.44 -8.63
N PRO A 24 -15.66 -3.41 -8.46
CA PRO A 24 -14.74 -2.95 -9.48
C PRO A 24 -14.90 -3.84 -10.72
N GLY A 25 -14.77 -3.27 -11.91
CA GLY A 25 -14.81 -4.00 -13.19
C GLY A 25 -13.58 -4.88 -13.45
N VAL A 26 -13.06 -5.52 -12.42
CA VAL A 26 -11.89 -6.39 -12.44
C VAL A 26 -12.36 -7.84 -12.57
N PRO A 27 -11.82 -8.64 -13.51
CA PRO A 27 -12.16 -10.05 -13.62
C PRO A 27 -11.95 -10.80 -12.30
N ALA A 28 -12.80 -11.79 -12.02
CA ALA A 28 -12.74 -12.55 -10.77
C ALA A 28 -11.46 -13.40 -10.61
N ASP A 29 -10.78 -13.68 -11.72
CA ASP A 29 -9.51 -14.42 -11.78
C ASP A 29 -8.29 -13.51 -11.90
N ALA A 30 -8.47 -12.20 -11.84
CA ALA A 30 -7.36 -11.26 -11.91
C ALA A 30 -6.39 -11.48 -10.74
N ARG A 31 -5.10 -11.47 -11.08
CA ARG A 31 -4.03 -11.58 -10.10
C ARG A 31 -3.61 -10.20 -9.63
N PHE A 32 -3.27 -10.09 -8.36
CA PHE A 32 -2.83 -8.84 -7.78
C PHE A 32 -1.31 -8.77 -7.73
N ARG A 33 -0.71 -8.24 -8.78
CA ARG A 33 0.72 -7.98 -8.80
C ARG A 33 1.10 -6.81 -7.88
N GLY A 34 0.25 -5.82 -7.78
CA GLY A 34 0.54 -4.57 -7.10
C GLY A 34 1.42 -3.66 -7.96
N GLY A 35 2.13 -2.78 -7.31
CA GLY A 35 3.09 -1.85 -7.91
C GLY A 35 3.00 -0.49 -7.23
N LEU A 36 4.16 0.13 -7.01
CA LEU A 36 4.28 1.52 -6.61
C LEU A 36 5.34 2.16 -7.49
N SER A 37 4.99 3.32 -8.07
CA SER A 37 5.86 4.04 -8.97
C SER A 37 6.00 5.50 -8.53
N ARG A 38 7.17 6.09 -8.77
CA ARG A 38 7.37 7.53 -8.68
C ARG A 38 7.54 8.10 -10.08
N VAL A 39 6.74 9.09 -10.38
CA VAL A 39 6.82 9.88 -11.61
C VAL A 39 7.12 11.33 -11.22
N ASP A 40 8.15 11.90 -11.78
CA ASP A 40 8.46 13.33 -11.67
C ASP A 40 7.93 14.01 -12.92
N ALA A 41 7.17 15.10 -12.74
CA ALA A 41 6.65 15.90 -13.84
C ALA A 41 7.30 17.27 -13.85
N ASP A 42 7.64 17.77 -15.04
CA ASP A 42 8.05 19.14 -15.29
C ASP A 42 7.23 19.73 -16.45
N GLY A 43 7.57 20.93 -16.88
CA GLY A 43 6.85 21.61 -17.97
C GLY A 43 7.05 20.96 -19.35
N SER A 44 7.95 20.00 -19.49
CA SER A 44 8.31 19.31 -20.74
C SER A 44 7.76 17.87 -20.81
N GLY A 45 7.42 17.26 -19.65
CA GLY A 45 6.93 15.88 -19.64
C GLY A 45 6.91 15.23 -18.27
N CYS A 46 6.89 13.90 -18.28
CA CYS A 46 6.88 13.05 -17.09
C CYS A 46 7.97 12.00 -17.19
N ASP A 47 8.78 11.89 -16.15
CA ASP A 47 9.87 10.92 -16.03
C ASP A 47 9.54 9.86 -14.97
N LEU A 48 9.53 8.59 -15.36
CA LEU A 48 9.47 7.48 -14.42
C LEU A 48 10.83 7.37 -13.71
N ARG A 49 10.84 7.62 -12.40
CA ARG A 49 12.06 7.59 -11.59
C ARG A 49 12.36 6.20 -11.06
N TRP A 50 11.35 5.50 -10.60
CA TRP A 50 11.42 4.10 -10.17
C TRP A 50 10.04 3.47 -10.16
N GLU A 51 10.02 2.13 -10.24
CA GLU A 51 8.88 1.26 -10.07
C GLU A 51 9.29 0.02 -9.28
N ASN A 52 8.39 -0.50 -8.44
CA ASN A 52 8.60 -1.72 -7.67
C ASN A 52 7.31 -2.54 -7.54
N ASP A 53 7.40 -3.73 -6.96
CA ASP A 53 6.28 -4.67 -6.79
C ASP A 53 5.54 -4.47 -5.45
N THR A 54 5.53 -3.26 -4.88
CA THR A 54 4.84 -2.99 -3.61
C THR A 54 3.34 -3.22 -3.75
N ARG A 55 2.82 -4.24 -3.08
CA ARG A 55 1.39 -4.60 -3.07
C ARG A 55 0.67 -3.79 -2.01
N SER A 56 0.45 -2.51 -2.28
CA SER A 56 -0.16 -1.62 -1.31
C SER A 56 -1.63 -1.97 -1.06
N SER A 57 -1.95 -2.24 0.19
CA SER A 57 -3.32 -2.45 0.69
C SER A 57 -3.92 -1.16 1.23
N ALA A 58 -3.11 -0.14 1.52
CA ALA A 58 -3.53 1.19 1.93
C ALA A 58 -3.12 2.24 0.89
N VAL A 59 -3.71 3.40 0.92
CA VAL A 59 -3.24 4.54 0.13
C VAL A 59 -1.86 4.98 0.68
N PRO A 60 -0.80 4.95 -0.14
CA PRO A 60 0.51 5.39 0.30
C PRO A 60 0.52 6.89 0.63
N THR A 61 1.12 7.25 1.74
CA THR A 61 1.19 8.64 2.22
C THR A 61 2.64 9.04 2.45
N LEU A 62 3.05 10.16 1.85
CA LEU A 62 4.36 10.74 2.11
C LEU A 62 4.27 11.61 3.39
N SER A 63 5.03 11.24 4.40
CA SER A 63 5.20 12.01 5.62
C SER A 63 6.32 13.04 5.45
N THR A 64 6.02 14.32 5.65
CA THR A 64 7.02 15.39 5.61
C THR A 64 7.84 15.46 6.90
N ALA A 65 7.43 14.77 7.95
CA ALA A 65 8.12 14.76 9.24
C ALA A 65 9.38 13.89 9.23
N ASP A 66 9.34 12.75 8.53
CA ASP A 66 10.47 11.83 8.40
C ASP A 66 10.94 11.63 6.95
N GLY A 67 10.21 12.19 5.99
CA GLY A 67 10.53 12.12 4.56
C GLY A 67 10.26 10.74 3.93
N LEU A 68 9.52 9.85 4.58
CA LEU A 68 9.27 8.50 4.10
C LEU A 68 7.85 8.33 3.56
N ILE A 69 7.68 7.37 2.66
CA ILE A 69 6.35 6.91 2.21
C ILE A 69 5.90 5.82 3.17
N HIS A 70 4.70 5.98 3.71
CA HIS A 70 4.08 5.04 4.63
C HIS A 70 2.90 4.34 3.96
N THR A 71 2.84 3.03 4.07
CA THR A 71 1.69 2.24 3.61
C THR A 71 1.58 0.92 4.37
N VAL A 72 0.46 0.24 4.18
CA VAL A 72 0.32 -1.18 4.54
C VAL A 72 0.43 -2.01 3.28
N VAL A 73 1.26 -3.03 3.32
CA VAL A 73 1.44 -3.97 2.20
C VAL A 73 0.80 -5.31 2.53
N ARG A 74 0.17 -5.90 1.52
CA ARG A 74 -0.29 -7.28 1.53
C ARG A 74 0.77 -8.14 0.85
N ARG A 75 1.51 -8.92 1.62
CA ARG A 75 2.55 -9.79 1.08
C ARG A 75 1.94 -11.09 0.54
N PRO A 76 2.44 -11.65 -0.58
CA PRO A 76 1.98 -12.94 -1.03
C PRO A 76 2.36 -14.03 -0.02
N LEU A 77 1.47 -14.98 0.23
CA LEU A 77 1.76 -16.14 1.09
C LEU A 77 2.92 -16.97 0.51
N ILE A 78 2.97 -17.06 -0.82
CA ILE A 78 4.08 -17.66 -1.55
C ILE A 78 4.91 -16.55 -2.17
N PRO A 79 6.13 -16.27 -1.68
CA PRO A 79 6.98 -15.21 -2.21
C PRO A 79 7.25 -15.35 -3.71
N GLY A 80 7.27 -14.21 -4.41
CA GLY A 80 7.53 -14.16 -5.86
C GLY A 80 6.33 -14.50 -6.74
N THR A 81 5.13 -14.66 -6.16
CA THR A 81 3.90 -14.89 -6.92
C THR A 81 2.99 -13.66 -6.91
N ASP A 82 2.11 -13.58 -7.89
CA ASP A 82 1.04 -12.57 -7.98
C ASP A 82 -0.32 -13.09 -7.47
N THR A 83 -0.34 -14.30 -6.92
CA THR A 83 -1.52 -14.91 -6.29
C THR A 83 -1.87 -14.21 -4.99
N THR A 84 -3.13 -14.31 -4.60
CA THR A 84 -3.63 -13.83 -3.31
C THR A 84 -4.26 -14.98 -2.53
N SER A 85 -4.19 -14.87 -1.21
CA SER A 85 -4.75 -15.84 -0.27
C SER A 85 -5.46 -15.11 0.86
N LEU A 86 -6.48 -15.72 1.43
CA LEU A 86 -7.12 -15.22 2.66
C LEU A 86 -6.14 -15.20 3.86
N LEU A 87 -5.02 -15.91 3.74
CA LEU A 87 -3.96 -16.00 4.75
C LEU A 87 -2.73 -15.14 4.42
N ASP A 88 -2.82 -14.25 3.44
CA ASP A 88 -1.70 -13.35 3.13
C ASP A 88 -1.29 -12.54 4.36
N PRO A 89 0.02 -12.39 4.63
CA PRO A 89 0.51 -11.52 5.70
C PRO A 89 0.37 -10.04 5.34
N TYR A 90 0.10 -9.22 6.35
CA TYR A 90 0.07 -7.75 6.23
C TYR A 90 1.19 -7.13 7.06
N ALA A 91 1.82 -6.12 6.51
CA ALA A 91 2.87 -5.37 7.19
C ALA A 91 2.73 -3.87 6.93
N TYR A 92 2.94 -3.08 7.96
CA TYR A 92 3.16 -1.65 7.80
C TYR A 92 4.59 -1.42 7.37
N VAL A 93 4.78 -0.66 6.28
CA VAL A 93 6.10 -0.40 5.72
C VAL A 93 6.37 1.08 5.53
N GLN A 94 7.63 1.43 5.62
CA GLN A 94 8.18 2.73 5.29
C GLN A 94 9.14 2.57 4.12
N LEU A 95 8.93 3.37 3.06
CA LEU A 95 9.72 3.33 1.84
C LEU A 95 10.47 4.66 1.65
N ASP A 96 11.67 4.56 1.14
CA ASP A 96 12.44 5.73 0.70
C ASP A 96 11.83 6.30 -0.59
N PRO A 97 11.36 7.55 -0.63
CA PRO A 97 10.76 8.13 -1.82
C PRO A 97 11.72 8.37 -2.98
N ALA A 98 13.03 8.39 -2.72
CA ALA A 98 14.02 8.55 -3.78
C ALA A 98 14.26 7.26 -4.57
N THR A 99 14.15 6.10 -3.92
CA THR A 99 14.53 4.80 -4.48
C THR A 99 13.38 3.80 -4.56
N GLY A 100 12.27 4.03 -3.84
CA GLY A 100 11.18 3.07 -3.69
C GLY A 100 11.51 1.87 -2.82
N ARG A 101 12.69 1.84 -2.18
CA ARG A 101 13.13 0.70 -1.36
C ARG A 101 12.48 0.73 0.01
N GLU A 102 12.12 -0.45 0.52
CA GLU A 102 11.66 -0.61 1.89
C GLU A 102 12.79 -0.33 2.87
N VAL A 103 12.56 0.61 3.79
CA VAL A 103 13.52 1.02 4.84
C VAL A 103 13.20 0.31 6.15
N ARG A 104 11.90 0.16 6.44
CA ARG A 104 11.41 -0.53 7.64
C ARG A 104 10.12 -1.26 7.33
N ALA A 105 9.91 -2.38 8.03
CA ALA A 105 8.66 -3.12 8.04
C ALA A 105 8.30 -3.58 9.44
N HIS A 106 7.01 -3.53 9.74
CA HIS A 106 6.43 -4.04 10.99
C HIS A 106 5.28 -4.96 10.64
N HIS A 107 5.39 -6.22 11.01
CA HIS A 107 4.33 -7.20 10.80
C HIS A 107 3.08 -6.80 11.60
N LEU A 108 1.94 -6.75 10.93
CA LEU A 108 0.64 -6.45 11.56
C LEU A 108 -0.11 -7.72 11.92
N GLY A 109 -0.10 -8.69 11.03
CA GLY A 109 -0.79 -9.95 11.21
C GLY A 109 -0.99 -10.71 9.92
N VAL A 110 -1.73 -11.80 10.00
CA VAL A 110 -2.04 -12.71 8.88
C VAL A 110 -3.55 -12.73 8.68
N GLY A 111 -3.93 -12.72 7.41
CA GLY A 111 -5.32 -12.86 7.00
C GLY A 111 -6.05 -11.55 6.74
N SER A 112 -7.19 -11.67 6.08
CA SER A 112 -7.99 -10.54 5.57
C SER A 112 -8.50 -9.59 6.66
N LEU A 113 -8.45 -9.96 7.93
CA LEU A 113 -8.81 -9.08 9.04
C LEU A 113 -7.92 -7.83 9.13
N PHE A 114 -6.69 -7.94 8.62
CA PHE A 114 -5.72 -6.84 8.55
C PHE A 114 -5.76 -6.07 7.23
N ASP A 115 -6.65 -6.44 6.32
CA ASP A 115 -6.84 -5.70 5.07
C ASP A 115 -7.35 -4.29 5.35
N THR A 116 -6.73 -3.31 4.74
CA THR A 116 -7.05 -1.90 4.95
C THR A 116 -8.02 -1.34 3.92
N LEU A 117 -8.45 -2.16 2.94
CA LEU A 117 -9.43 -1.79 1.91
C LEU A 117 -9.09 -0.48 1.19
N GLN A 118 -7.81 -0.25 0.93
CA GLN A 118 -7.31 0.98 0.32
C GLN A 118 -7.57 2.26 1.15
N MET A 119 -7.82 2.12 2.47
CA MET A 119 -7.95 3.29 3.35
C MET A 119 -6.59 3.95 3.60
N VAL A 120 -6.61 5.27 3.71
CA VAL A 120 -5.43 6.05 4.10
C VAL A 120 -5.19 5.94 5.60
N GLY A 121 -3.92 5.86 6.01
CA GLY A 121 -3.52 5.99 7.41
C GLY A 121 -3.49 7.46 7.86
N ASN A 122 -3.77 7.70 9.14
CA ASN A 122 -3.74 9.04 9.74
C ASN A 122 -2.54 9.17 10.68
N PHE A 123 -1.78 10.25 10.49
CA PHE A 123 -0.65 10.58 11.35
C PHE A 123 -1.09 11.42 12.54
N ALA A 124 -0.59 11.08 13.71
CA ALA A 124 -0.79 11.82 14.94
C ALA A 124 0.55 12.31 15.51
N PRO A 125 0.53 13.27 16.45
CA PRO A 125 1.74 13.73 17.12
C PRO A 125 2.57 12.60 17.71
N GLY A 126 3.89 12.75 17.71
CA GLY A 126 4.82 11.74 18.23
C GLY A 126 5.09 10.56 17.29
N GLY A 127 4.81 10.69 15.98
CA GLY A 127 5.08 9.66 14.99
C GLY A 127 4.13 8.45 15.07
N VAL A 128 2.97 8.64 15.68
CA VAL A 128 1.94 7.61 15.77
C VAL A 128 1.12 7.59 14.48
N VAL A 129 0.84 6.39 13.96
CA VAL A 129 -0.04 6.19 12.82
C VAL A 129 -1.25 5.35 13.24
N TYR A 130 -2.43 5.78 12.87
CA TYR A 130 -3.67 5.02 13.00
C TYR A 130 -4.11 4.56 11.62
N GLN A 131 -4.23 3.25 11.45
CA GLN A 131 -4.62 2.63 10.19
C GLN A 131 -5.91 1.83 10.37
N GLY A 132 -6.93 2.16 9.60
CA GLY A 132 -8.16 1.37 9.55
C GLY A 132 -7.93 0.03 8.87
N THR A 133 -8.58 -1.01 9.39
CA THR A 133 -8.64 -2.36 8.84
C THR A 133 -10.09 -2.84 8.82
N ILE A 134 -10.37 -3.99 8.22
CA ILE A 134 -11.72 -4.58 8.20
C ILE A 134 -12.31 -4.71 9.61
N THR A 135 -11.49 -5.02 10.62
CA THR A 135 -11.98 -5.30 11.97
C THR A 135 -11.76 -4.19 12.98
N GLY A 136 -11.20 -3.07 12.58
CA GLY A 136 -10.97 -1.96 13.51
C GLY A 136 -9.84 -1.05 13.11
N VAL A 137 -9.12 -0.54 14.11
CA VAL A 137 -8.01 0.39 13.92
C VAL A 137 -6.75 -0.17 14.57
N VAL A 138 -5.68 -0.21 13.80
CA VAL A 138 -4.33 -0.54 14.31
C VAL A 138 -3.60 0.75 14.64
N ARG A 139 -3.04 0.83 15.84
CA ARG A 139 -2.15 1.91 16.27
C ARG A 139 -0.70 1.46 16.11
N ILE A 140 0.07 2.21 15.34
CA ILE A 140 1.48 1.97 15.07
C ILE A 140 2.28 3.12 15.69
N SER A 141 3.25 2.81 16.54
CA SER A 141 4.12 3.82 17.16
C SER A 141 5.55 3.31 17.24
N ALA A 142 6.53 4.19 17.10
CA ALA A 142 7.89 3.90 17.55
C ALA A 142 7.86 3.58 19.05
N ARG A 143 8.64 2.60 19.44
CA ARG A 143 8.91 2.33 20.86
C ARG A 143 10.05 3.21 21.32
#